data_77a8a768a984eddb507358b9a173bfc1
#
_entry.id   77a8a768a984eddb507358b9a173bfc1
#
_cell.length_a   1.000
_cell.length_b   1.000
_cell.length_c   1.000
_cell.angle_alpha   90.00
_cell.angle_beta   90.00
_cell.angle_gamma   90.00
#
_symmetry.space_group_name_H-M   'P 1'
#
loop_
_entity.id
_entity.type
_entity.pdbx_description
1 polymer ?
#
loop_
_entity_poly.entity_id
_entity_poly.type
_entity_poly.pdbx_seq_one_letter_code
_entity_poly.pdbx_strand_id
1 'polypeptide(L)'
;MTKYQKHHKNYTEFGETYQLVLPLCLEGLIPEDESVRLLSHELEELDYTLLYQAYSAKGRNPAVDPKTMFKILTYAYSQNIYSSRRIETACRRDINFMWLLAGQKAPNHSTIARFRTGFLADACEDLFYQMVPRLADMDELSKETVFIDGTKLEACANKYTFVWKKSVGKWEEKMFVKMEDAVTLLNREYIKSFRISKEERSSDLRSIVDYLKDYCLTHGVIFVHGRGKRKSVHQRYLELFQRFLDRQLLYDLHHFRFGTRNSYSKTDVDATFMHMKDDHMRNAQLKPGYNVQIGVDSEYIVAADIFQDRDDVWTLVPFLKHMEKYLGFRYLSVTADSGYESEEAYDYLKKQEQAAYIKPQTYEKWKKRSFKQDISKRENMGYDEAGDTYTCHAGKTLSALYVKKQKSKNGYE
;
A
#
# COMPACT_ATOMS: atom_id res chain seq x y z
N MET A 1 -5.11 59.06 18.59
CA MET A 1 -6.47 58.79 18.09
C MET A 1 -6.46 58.81 16.57
N THR A 2 -6.64 57.65 15.98
CA THR A 2 -6.61 57.49 14.52
C THR A 2 -7.85 58.14 13.89
N LYS A 3 -7.70 58.76 12.70
CA LYS A 3 -8.76 59.45 11.94
C LYS A 3 -10.05 58.61 11.79
N TYR A 4 -9.98 57.31 11.88
CA TYR A 4 -11.13 56.41 11.76
C TYR A 4 -12.12 56.44 12.94
N GLN A 5 -11.68 56.70 14.15
CA GLN A 5 -12.56 56.73 15.32
C GLN A 5 -13.51 57.92 15.32
N LYS A 6 -13.19 58.99 14.62
CA LYS A 6 -14.05 60.21 14.59
C LYS A 6 -15.22 60.11 13.61
N HIS A 7 -15.22 59.22 12.67
CA HIS A 7 -16.23 59.16 11.60
C HIS A 7 -17.34 58.12 11.80
N HIS A 8 -17.24 57.27 12.81
CA HIS A 8 -18.17 56.16 13.03
C HIS A 8 -18.89 56.30 14.38
N LYS A 9 -19.66 57.41 14.52
CA LYS A 9 -20.40 57.70 15.77
C LYS A 9 -21.44 56.67 16.17
N ASN A 10 -21.84 55.79 15.27
CA ASN A 10 -22.86 54.78 15.48
C ASN A 10 -22.31 53.36 15.67
N TYR A 11 -20.99 53.20 15.74
CA TYR A 11 -20.36 51.91 16.01
C TYR A 11 -19.76 51.91 17.38
N THR A 12 -19.73 50.71 18.01
CA THR A 12 -19.08 50.51 19.29
C THR A 12 -17.65 51.04 19.23
N GLU A 13 -17.19 51.77 20.25
CA GLU A 13 -15.81 52.20 20.34
C GLU A 13 -14.89 50.98 20.26
N PHE A 14 -14.03 50.96 19.27
CA PHE A 14 -12.99 49.93 19.16
C PHE A 14 -11.75 50.48 19.86
N GLY A 15 -11.30 49.78 20.89
CA GLY A 15 -9.98 49.96 21.49
C GLY A 15 -8.84 49.65 20.52
N GLU A 16 -7.64 49.51 21.02
CA GLU A 16 -6.45 49.19 20.20
C GLU A 16 -6.58 47.81 19.48
N THR A 17 -7.44 46.92 20.00
CA THR A 17 -7.82 45.67 19.37
C THR A 17 -9.25 45.73 18.88
N TYR A 18 -9.44 45.58 17.59
CA TYR A 18 -10.75 45.45 16.96
C TYR A 18 -11.33 44.08 17.32
N GLN A 19 -12.15 44.02 18.36
CA GLN A 19 -12.83 42.80 18.79
C GLN A 19 -14.35 43.05 18.80
N LEU A 20 -15.02 42.43 17.82
CA LEU A 20 -16.47 42.33 17.80
C LEU A 20 -16.84 41.01 18.48
N VAL A 21 -17.36 41.04 19.66
CA VAL A 21 -17.92 39.86 20.35
C VAL A 21 -19.38 39.76 19.96
N LEU A 22 -19.70 38.95 18.96
CA LEU A 22 -21.08 38.55 18.70
C LEU A 22 -21.32 37.24 19.45
N PRO A 23 -22.35 37.17 20.32
CA PRO A 23 -22.76 35.92 20.90
C PRO A 23 -23.44 35.06 19.83
N LEU A 24 -22.63 34.39 19.00
CA LEU A 24 -23.11 33.47 17.97
C LEU A 24 -23.45 32.14 18.63
N CYS A 25 -24.72 31.79 18.69
CA CYS A 25 -25.17 30.45 18.97
C CYS A 25 -25.07 29.64 17.68
N LEU A 26 -23.92 28.97 17.43
CA LEU A 26 -23.71 28.16 16.23
C LEU A 26 -24.75 27.04 16.15
N GLU A 27 -25.22 26.54 17.28
CA GLU A 27 -26.26 25.51 17.35
C GLU A 27 -27.55 25.94 16.65
N GLY A 28 -27.97 27.19 16.86
CA GLY A 28 -29.19 27.74 16.24
C GLY A 28 -29.00 28.24 14.81
N LEU A 29 -27.74 28.34 14.32
CA LEU A 29 -27.46 28.78 12.96
C LEU A 29 -27.39 27.65 11.93
N ILE A 30 -27.12 26.43 12.40
CA ILE A 30 -27.04 25.24 11.57
C ILE A 30 -28.40 24.55 11.54
N PRO A 31 -29.01 24.33 10.36
CA PRO A 31 -30.27 23.61 10.24
C PRO A 31 -30.24 22.22 10.91
N GLU A 32 -31.37 21.72 11.36
CA GLU A 32 -31.45 20.42 12.02
C GLU A 32 -31.15 19.27 11.08
N ASP A 33 -31.46 19.43 9.79
CA ASP A 33 -31.24 18.48 8.70
C ASP A 33 -29.86 18.61 8.03
N GLU A 34 -28.97 19.48 8.56
CA GLU A 34 -27.64 19.65 7.99
C GLU A 34 -26.76 18.40 8.19
N SER A 35 -26.12 17.98 7.12
CA SER A 35 -25.29 16.75 7.08
C SER A 35 -24.21 16.68 8.16
N VAL A 36 -23.69 17.82 8.62
CA VAL A 36 -22.68 17.87 9.69
C VAL A 36 -23.22 17.34 11.03
N ARG A 37 -24.52 17.51 11.29
CA ARG A 37 -25.16 17.02 12.53
C ARG A 37 -25.25 15.50 12.52
N LEU A 38 -25.76 14.92 11.43
CA LEU A 38 -25.84 13.47 11.24
C LEU A 38 -24.45 12.85 11.36
N LEU A 39 -23.48 13.38 10.60
CA LEU A 39 -22.10 12.89 10.62
C LEU A 39 -21.51 12.97 12.03
N SER A 40 -21.71 14.11 12.73
CA SER A 40 -21.18 14.24 14.09
C SER A 40 -21.83 13.27 15.06
N HIS A 41 -23.13 13.00 14.92
CA HIS A 41 -23.86 12.02 15.74
C HIS A 41 -23.33 10.61 15.52
N GLU A 42 -23.25 10.17 14.27
CA GLU A 42 -22.76 8.83 13.92
C GLU A 42 -21.32 8.59 14.39
N LEU A 43 -20.46 9.58 14.23
CA LEU A 43 -19.07 9.49 14.66
C LEU A 43 -18.89 9.65 16.17
N GLU A 44 -19.89 10.13 16.92
CA GLU A 44 -19.78 10.28 18.39
C GLU A 44 -19.68 8.95 19.11
N GLU A 45 -20.34 7.94 18.60
CA GLU A 45 -20.50 6.64 19.27
C GLU A 45 -19.39 5.63 18.96
N LEU A 46 -18.40 6.01 18.13
CA LEU A 46 -17.26 5.14 17.82
C LEU A 46 -16.29 5.00 19.00
N ASP A 47 -15.64 3.86 19.11
CA ASP A 47 -14.54 3.67 20.05
C ASP A 47 -13.24 4.25 19.48
N TYR A 48 -12.74 5.30 20.11
CA TYR A 48 -11.50 5.99 19.74
C TYR A 48 -10.29 5.53 20.54
N THR A 49 -10.36 4.41 21.27
CA THR A 49 -9.29 3.94 22.15
C THR A 49 -7.96 3.82 21.42
N LEU A 50 -7.95 3.20 20.24
CA LEU A 50 -6.72 3.06 19.43
C LEU A 50 -6.16 4.41 18.99
N LEU A 51 -7.03 5.34 18.59
CA LEU A 51 -6.62 6.69 18.19
C LEU A 51 -6.00 7.45 19.36
N TYR A 52 -6.58 7.37 20.55
CA TYR A 52 -6.02 8.02 21.75
C TYR A 52 -4.70 7.37 22.19
N GLN A 53 -4.52 6.07 22.02
CA GLN A 53 -3.27 5.36 22.33
C GLN A 53 -2.10 5.80 21.44
N ALA A 54 -2.36 6.31 20.23
CA ALA A 54 -1.33 6.88 19.37
C ALA A 54 -0.70 8.17 19.94
N TYR A 55 -1.35 8.80 20.92
CA TYR A 55 -0.83 9.99 21.59
C TYR A 55 -0.04 9.63 22.86
N SER A 56 1.08 10.31 23.06
CA SER A 56 1.91 10.10 24.24
C SER A 56 1.19 10.59 25.52
N ALA A 57 1.21 9.78 26.57
CA ALA A 57 0.73 10.16 27.89
C ALA A 57 1.58 11.29 28.54
N LYS A 58 2.79 11.53 28.00
CA LYS A 58 3.71 12.59 28.46
C LYS A 58 3.88 13.62 27.35
N GLY A 59 3.57 14.87 27.60
CA GLY A 59 3.76 15.93 26.62
C GLY A 59 2.67 16.98 26.63
N ARG A 60 2.65 17.85 25.63
CA ARG A 60 1.58 18.82 25.41
C ARG A 60 0.31 18.14 24.98
N ASN A 61 -0.82 18.59 25.50
CA ASN A 61 -2.12 18.21 24.98
C ASN A 61 -2.23 18.55 23.47
N PRO A 62 -2.92 17.72 22.69
CA PRO A 62 -3.18 18.01 21.29
C PRO A 62 -3.90 19.37 21.15
N ALA A 63 -3.64 20.07 20.04
CA ALA A 63 -4.24 21.40 19.78
C ALA A 63 -5.77 21.31 19.60
N VAL A 64 -6.26 20.18 19.14
CA VAL A 64 -7.67 19.81 18.99
C VAL A 64 -7.79 18.36 19.46
N ASP A 65 -8.86 18.04 20.12
CA ASP A 65 -9.16 16.67 20.54
C ASP A 65 -9.10 15.69 19.36
N PRO A 66 -8.49 14.50 19.50
CA PRO A 66 -8.37 13.52 18.41
C PRO A 66 -9.68 13.13 17.77
N LYS A 67 -10.74 12.90 18.54
CA LYS A 67 -12.07 12.59 18.01
C LYS A 67 -12.63 13.76 17.20
N THR A 68 -12.54 14.99 17.72
CA THR A 68 -12.91 16.21 16.97
C THR A 68 -12.13 16.35 15.68
N MET A 69 -10.83 16.06 15.68
CA MET A 69 -10.00 16.11 14.47
C MET A 69 -10.44 15.06 13.44
N PHE A 70 -10.82 13.87 13.87
CA PHE A 70 -11.37 12.83 12.98
C PHE A 70 -12.70 13.28 12.36
N LYS A 71 -13.63 13.83 13.16
CA LYS A 71 -14.89 14.40 12.65
C LYS A 71 -14.65 15.50 11.61
N ILE A 72 -13.71 16.41 11.88
CA ILE A 72 -13.33 17.48 10.94
C ILE A 72 -12.80 16.91 9.63
N LEU A 73 -11.94 15.90 9.67
CA LEU A 73 -11.41 15.26 8.46
C LEU A 73 -12.50 14.55 7.66
N THR A 74 -13.35 13.78 8.32
CA THR A 74 -14.45 13.05 7.68
C THR A 74 -15.43 14.01 7.03
N TYR A 75 -15.82 15.07 7.75
CA TYR A 75 -16.70 16.11 7.18
C TYR A 75 -16.01 16.85 6.02
N ALA A 76 -14.75 17.21 6.15
CA ALA A 76 -14.00 17.86 5.06
C ALA A 76 -14.00 17.00 3.78
N TYR A 77 -13.83 15.68 3.92
CA TYR A 77 -13.83 14.77 2.78
C TYR A 77 -15.22 14.60 2.17
N SER A 78 -16.28 14.57 2.97
CA SER A 78 -17.66 14.61 2.44
C SER A 78 -17.95 15.88 1.64
N GLN A 79 -17.30 16.99 1.98
CA GLN A 79 -17.39 18.27 1.27
C GLN A 79 -16.33 18.43 0.14
N ASN A 80 -15.64 17.36 -0.27
CA ASN A 80 -14.58 17.37 -1.28
C ASN A 80 -13.39 18.32 -0.94
N ILE A 81 -13.09 18.50 0.36
CA ILE A 81 -11.98 19.31 0.85
C ILE A 81 -10.86 18.41 1.36
N TYR A 82 -9.88 18.06 0.50
CA TYR A 82 -8.79 17.14 0.83
C TYR A 82 -7.50 17.80 1.30
N SER A 83 -7.29 19.08 0.93
CA SER A 83 -6.07 19.82 1.26
C SER A 83 -6.07 20.29 2.72
N SER A 84 -5.05 19.92 3.50
CA SER A 84 -4.90 20.35 4.89
C SER A 84 -4.95 21.88 5.05
N ARG A 85 -4.45 22.65 4.07
CA ARG A 85 -4.53 24.13 4.10
C ARG A 85 -5.95 24.64 3.85
N ARG A 86 -6.71 23.97 2.98
CA ARG A 86 -8.13 24.31 2.76
C ARG A 86 -8.96 23.95 3.97
N ILE A 87 -8.68 22.81 4.61
CA ILE A 87 -9.35 22.39 5.88
C ILE A 87 -9.06 23.40 6.99
N GLU A 88 -7.80 23.84 7.17
CA GLU A 88 -7.47 24.92 8.11
C GLU A 88 -8.28 26.19 7.84
N THR A 89 -8.42 26.56 6.56
CA THR A 89 -9.21 27.75 6.15
C THR A 89 -10.68 27.54 6.44
N ALA A 90 -11.25 26.36 6.17
CA ALA A 90 -12.64 26.02 6.47
C ALA A 90 -12.90 26.10 8.00
N CYS A 91 -12.03 25.50 8.81
CA CYS A 91 -12.11 25.58 10.27
C CYS A 91 -12.16 27.04 10.84
N ARG A 92 -11.67 28.02 10.07
CA ARG A 92 -11.65 29.44 10.46
C ARG A 92 -12.79 30.26 9.91
N ARG A 93 -13.51 29.79 8.87
CA ARG A 93 -14.44 30.60 8.09
C ARG A 93 -15.81 29.98 7.90
N ASP A 94 -15.92 28.66 8.03
CA ASP A 94 -17.14 27.91 7.78
C ASP A 94 -17.80 27.55 9.14
N ILE A 95 -19.09 27.84 9.27
CA ILE A 95 -19.83 27.65 10.51
C ILE A 95 -19.96 26.17 10.91
N ASN A 96 -20.07 25.26 9.94
CA ASN A 96 -20.16 23.83 10.20
C ASN A 96 -18.87 23.30 10.81
N PHE A 97 -17.72 23.74 10.29
CA PHE A 97 -16.41 23.38 10.87
C PHE A 97 -16.18 24.04 12.24
N MET A 98 -16.62 25.28 12.41
CA MET A 98 -16.56 25.95 13.73
C MET A 98 -17.43 25.27 14.77
N TRP A 99 -18.59 24.75 14.37
CA TRP A 99 -19.49 23.99 15.23
C TRP A 99 -18.83 22.66 15.64
N LEU A 100 -18.23 21.90 14.71
CA LEU A 100 -17.48 20.70 15.03
C LEU A 100 -16.33 20.94 16.00
N LEU A 101 -15.67 22.10 15.91
CA LEU A 101 -14.60 22.50 16.83
C LEU A 101 -15.08 22.74 18.27
N ALA A 102 -16.37 22.96 18.48
CA ALA A 102 -16.96 23.17 19.80
C ALA A 102 -16.18 24.19 20.69
N GLY A 103 -15.77 25.32 20.07
CA GLY A 103 -14.99 26.36 20.76
C GLY A 103 -13.48 26.12 20.83
N GLN A 104 -12.98 24.97 20.37
CA GLN A 104 -11.55 24.73 20.27
C GLN A 104 -10.90 25.59 19.16
N LYS A 105 -9.62 25.91 19.33
CA LYS A 105 -8.88 26.68 18.34
C LYS A 105 -8.72 25.90 17.03
N ALA A 106 -8.99 26.56 15.89
CA ALA A 106 -8.78 25.96 14.56
C ALA A 106 -7.36 25.38 14.40
N PRO A 107 -7.24 24.12 14.00
CA PRO A 107 -5.94 23.46 13.82
C PRO A 107 -5.17 24.05 12.65
N ASN A 108 -3.84 24.11 12.76
CA ASN A 108 -2.97 24.48 11.68
C ASN A 108 -2.85 23.31 10.68
N HIS A 109 -2.63 23.63 9.39
CA HIS A 109 -2.49 22.63 8.32
C HIS A 109 -1.40 21.58 8.60
N SER A 110 -0.31 21.96 9.29
CA SER A 110 0.73 21.01 9.68
C SER A 110 0.24 20.02 10.76
N THR A 111 -0.63 20.47 11.67
CA THR A 111 -1.27 19.63 12.67
C THR A 111 -2.22 18.64 12.00
N ILE A 112 -3.06 19.12 11.08
CA ILE A 112 -3.98 18.28 10.29
C ILE A 112 -3.19 17.23 9.48
N ALA A 113 -2.12 17.64 8.80
CA ALA A 113 -1.29 16.71 8.02
C ALA A 113 -0.64 15.64 8.91
N ARG A 114 -0.07 16.05 10.06
CA ARG A 114 0.55 15.11 11.03
C ARG A 114 -0.48 14.16 11.63
N PHE A 115 -1.66 14.65 11.96
CA PHE A 115 -2.75 13.83 12.45
C PHE A 115 -3.09 12.73 11.44
N ARG A 116 -3.33 13.10 10.17
CA ARG A 116 -3.70 12.18 9.10
C ARG A 116 -2.63 11.11 8.82
N THR A 117 -1.35 11.50 8.79
CA THR A 117 -0.26 10.60 8.37
C THR A 117 0.39 9.84 9.51
N GLY A 118 0.24 10.29 10.76
CA GLY A 118 0.92 9.70 11.90
C GLY A 118 -0.04 9.10 12.93
N PHE A 119 -1.05 9.84 13.38
CA PHE A 119 -1.90 9.37 14.47
C PHE A 119 -3.11 8.57 13.99
N LEU A 120 -3.72 8.99 12.87
CA LEU A 120 -4.90 8.32 12.33
C LEU A 120 -4.54 7.05 11.55
N ALA A 121 -3.31 6.94 11.03
CA ALA A 121 -2.93 5.86 10.12
C ALA A 121 -3.22 4.46 10.69
N ASP A 122 -2.89 4.24 11.97
CA ASP A 122 -3.08 2.94 12.63
C ASP A 122 -4.52 2.70 13.15
N ALA A 123 -5.32 3.76 13.29
CA ALA A 123 -6.69 3.69 13.81
C ALA A 123 -7.77 3.82 12.72
N CYS A 124 -7.40 4.25 11.51
CA CYS A 124 -8.35 4.55 10.44
C CYS A 124 -9.18 3.33 10.03
N GLU A 125 -8.53 2.19 9.91
CA GLU A 125 -9.15 0.94 9.54
C GLU A 125 -10.15 0.47 10.59
N ASP A 126 -9.77 0.48 11.86
CA ASP A 126 -10.63 0.12 12.97
C ASP A 126 -11.88 1.01 13.02
N LEU A 127 -11.70 2.34 12.93
CA LEU A 127 -12.82 3.28 12.92
C LEU A 127 -13.75 3.07 11.72
N PHE A 128 -13.20 2.71 10.55
CA PHE A 128 -14.01 2.38 9.37
C PHE A 128 -14.87 1.12 9.63
N TYR A 129 -14.25 0.04 10.11
CA TYR A 129 -14.98 -1.19 10.35
C TYR A 129 -15.96 -1.16 11.53
N GLN A 130 -15.86 -0.17 12.42
CA GLN A 130 -16.90 0.07 13.43
C GLN A 130 -18.20 0.66 12.83
N MET A 131 -18.12 1.35 11.69
CA MET A 131 -19.30 1.89 10.99
C MET A 131 -20.12 0.81 10.29
N VAL A 132 -19.51 -0.25 9.78
CA VAL A 132 -20.21 -1.28 9.01
C VAL A 132 -21.27 -2.06 9.81
N PRO A 133 -21.00 -2.55 11.05
CA PRO A 133 -22.02 -3.16 11.89
C PRO A 133 -23.20 -2.22 12.18
N ARG A 134 -22.96 -0.91 12.34
CA ARG A 134 -24.02 0.08 12.55
C ARG A 134 -24.96 0.16 11.35
N LEU A 135 -24.43 0.18 10.13
CA LEU A 135 -25.24 0.08 8.90
C LEU A 135 -26.05 -1.22 8.85
N ALA A 136 -25.44 -2.30 9.33
CA ALA A 136 -26.11 -3.60 9.42
C ALA A 136 -27.25 -3.62 10.46
N ASP A 137 -27.08 -2.91 11.58
CA ASP A 137 -28.10 -2.76 12.65
C ASP A 137 -29.24 -1.84 12.22
N MET A 138 -28.98 -0.91 11.28
CA MET A 138 -30.01 -0.05 10.66
C MET A 138 -30.75 -0.74 9.50
N ASP A 139 -30.48 -2.02 9.22
CA ASP A 139 -31.03 -2.80 8.10
C ASP A 139 -30.68 -2.23 6.70
N GLU A 140 -29.57 -1.48 6.63
CA GLU A 140 -29.08 -0.88 5.38
C GLU A 140 -28.24 -1.86 4.54
N LEU A 141 -27.79 -2.99 5.12
CA LEU A 141 -26.97 -4.00 4.44
C LEU A 141 -27.76 -5.29 4.25
N SER A 142 -27.66 -5.85 3.03
CA SER A 142 -28.33 -7.12 2.70
C SER A 142 -27.67 -8.33 3.36
N LYS A 143 -26.35 -8.30 3.55
CA LYS A 143 -25.50 -9.42 4.01
C LYS A 143 -25.58 -10.68 3.12
N GLU A 144 -26.19 -10.58 1.94
CA GLU A 144 -26.34 -11.69 0.99
C GLU A 144 -25.19 -11.75 -0.01
N THR A 145 -24.97 -10.65 -0.72
CA THR A 145 -24.00 -10.58 -1.81
C THR A 145 -23.05 -9.41 -1.62
N VAL A 146 -21.74 -9.68 -1.67
CA VAL A 146 -20.74 -8.63 -1.77
C VAL A 146 -20.22 -8.52 -3.20
N PHE A 147 -20.16 -7.28 -3.69
CA PHE A 147 -19.58 -6.93 -4.99
C PHE A 147 -18.14 -6.44 -4.76
N ILE A 148 -17.18 -7.09 -5.41
CA ILE A 148 -15.76 -6.76 -5.25
C ILE A 148 -15.22 -6.20 -6.56
N ASP A 149 -14.62 -5.01 -6.49
CA ASP A 149 -13.88 -4.41 -7.60
C ASP A 149 -12.59 -3.76 -7.07
N GLY A 150 -11.57 -3.76 -7.92
CA GLY A 150 -10.28 -3.15 -7.63
C GLY A 150 -10.03 -1.89 -8.46
N THR A 151 -9.39 -0.91 -7.87
CA THR A 151 -8.89 0.27 -8.57
C THR A 151 -7.40 0.46 -8.31
N LYS A 152 -6.69 1.05 -9.29
CA LYS A 152 -5.26 1.32 -9.17
C LYS A 152 -5.04 2.81 -8.93
N LEU A 153 -4.48 3.15 -7.78
CA LEU A 153 -4.14 4.51 -7.40
C LEU A 153 -2.66 4.79 -7.69
N GLU A 154 -2.39 5.85 -8.44
CA GLU A 154 -1.02 6.31 -8.69
C GLU A 154 -0.43 6.89 -7.41
N ALA A 155 0.76 6.39 -7.01
CA ALA A 155 1.49 6.90 -5.87
C ALA A 155 2.10 8.27 -6.18
N CYS A 156 2.17 9.15 -5.17
CA CYS A 156 2.89 10.42 -5.26
C CYS A 156 4.42 10.17 -5.25
N ALA A 157 4.90 9.46 -6.26
CA ALA A 157 6.28 9.00 -6.36
C ALA A 157 6.87 9.27 -7.75
N ASN A 158 8.21 9.36 -7.80
CA ASN A 158 8.88 9.60 -9.07
C ASN A 158 8.83 8.33 -9.95
N LYS A 159 8.15 8.41 -11.07
CA LYS A 159 7.96 7.31 -12.03
C LYS A 159 9.24 6.83 -12.72
N TYR A 160 10.34 7.57 -12.62
CA TYR A 160 11.63 7.19 -13.21
C TYR A 160 12.60 6.55 -12.22
N THR A 161 12.27 6.49 -10.94
CA THR A 161 13.12 5.91 -9.90
C THR A 161 12.67 4.50 -9.52
N PHE A 162 12.68 3.61 -10.50
CA PHE A 162 12.30 2.21 -10.31
C PHE A 162 13.49 1.32 -9.94
N VAL A 163 13.21 0.27 -9.18
CA VAL A 163 14.13 -0.85 -8.92
C VAL A 163 13.44 -2.15 -9.35
N TRP A 164 14.10 -2.92 -10.22
CA TRP A 164 13.58 -4.17 -10.74
C TRP A 164 14.30 -5.37 -10.15
N LYS A 165 13.57 -6.35 -9.59
CA LYS A 165 14.11 -7.57 -8.97
C LYS A 165 15.03 -8.32 -9.93
N LYS A 166 14.60 -8.50 -11.19
CA LYS A 166 15.40 -9.17 -12.24
C LYS A 166 16.72 -8.46 -12.51
N SER A 167 16.74 -7.13 -12.50
CA SER A 167 17.95 -6.35 -12.73
C SER A 167 18.91 -6.43 -11.54
N VAL A 168 18.39 -6.36 -10.31
CA VAL A 168 19.17 -6.52 -9.09
C VAL A 168 19.82 -7.88 -9.07
N GLY A 169 19.07 -8.98 -9.27
CA GLY A 169 19.62 -10.33 -9.28
C GLY A 169 20.70 -10.54 -10.37
N LYS A 170 20.49 -9.96 -11.57
CA LYS A 170 21.51 -10.01 -12.64
C LYS A 170 22.83 -9.32 -12.26
N TRP A 171 22.74 -8.18 -11.57
CA TRP A 171 23.94 -7.44 -11.14
C TRP A 171 24.60 -8.08 -9.93
N GLU A 172 23.82 -8.63 -9.03
CA GLU A 172 24.30 -9.36 -7.86
C GLU A 172 25.08 -10.63 -8.30
N GLU A 173 24.56 -11.40 -9.27
CA GLU A 173 25.23 -12.60 -9.77
C GLU A 173 26.55 -12.25 -10.49
N LYS A 174 26.57 -11.16 -11.27
CA LYS A 174 27.81 -10.65 -11.86
C LYS A 174 28.83 -10.18 -10.82
N MET A 175 28.37 -9.65 -9.69
CA MET A 175 29.26 -9.26 -8.61
C MET A 175 29.79 -10.50 -7.88
N PHE A 176 28.96 -11.54 -7.72
CA PHE A 176 29.34 -12.79 -7.07
C PHE A 176 30.55 -13.45 -7.77
N VAL A 177 30.53 -13.55 -9.09
CA VAL A 177 31.68 -14.07 -9.87
C VAL A 177 32.95 -13.27 -9.57
N LYS A 178 32.88 -11.93 -9.55
CA LYS A 178 34.03 -11.08 -9.21
C LYS A 178 34.50 -11.26 -7.75
N MET A 179 33.60 -11.56 -6.85
CA MET A 179 33.94 -11.85 -5.46
C MET A 179 34.70 -13.18 -5.33
N GLU A 180 34.26 -14.23 -6.04
CA GLU A 180 34.95 -15.53 -6.04
C GLU A 180 36.38 -15.40 -6.58
N ASP A 181 36.56 -14.67 -7.70
CA ASP A 181 37.89 -14.38 -8.24
C ASP A 181 38.76 -13.62 -7.22
N ALA A 182 38.21 -12.58 -6.59
CA ALA A 182 38.92 -11.78 -5.60
C ALA A 182 39.28 -12.57 -4.33
N VAL A 183 38.39 -13.46 -3.87
CA VAL A 183 38.66 -14.36 -2.72
C VAL A 183 39.74 -15.35 -3.04
N THR A 184 39.77 -15.88 -4.25
CA THR A 184 40.82 -16.80 -4.69
C THR A 184 42.21 -16.13 -4.64
N LEU A 185 42.31 -14.88 -5.10
CA LEU A 185 43.53 -14.09 -5.03
C LEU A 185 43.91 -13.73 -3.58
N LEU A 186 42.91 -13.36 -2.78
CA LEU A 186 43.09 -13.05 -1.36
C LEU A 186 43.66 -14.25 -0.59
N ASN A 187 43.09 -15.44 -0.82
CA ASN A 187 43.52 -16.68 -0.17
C ASN A 187 44.99 -17.03 -0.47
N ARG A 188 45.44 -16.76 -1.69
CA ARG A 188 46.84 -16.93 -2.06
C ARG A 188 47.74 -15.95 -1.35
N GLU A 189 47.36 -14.67 -1.28
CA GLU A 189 48.16 -13.62 -0.66
C GLU A 189 48.31 -13.79 0.86
N TYR A 190 47.24 -14.18 1.55
CA TYR A 190 47.19 -14.27 3.00
C TYR A 190 47.30 -15.70 3.55
N ILE A 191 47.45 -16.70 2.67
CA ILE A 191 47.47 -18.14 3.02
C ILE A 191 46.24 -18.49 3.88
N LYS A 192 45.09 -18.16 3.40
CA LYS A 192 43.77 -18.40 4.04
C LYS A 192 42.88 -19.24 3.14
N SER A 193 41.72 -19.68 3.67
CA SER A 193 40.73 -20.48 2.96
C SER A 193 39.32 -19.86 3.09
N PHE A 194 39.24 -18.53 2.90
CA PHE A 194 37.93 -17.87 2.86
C PHE A 194 37.07 -18.40 1.72
N ARG A 195 35.76 -18.43 1.97
CA ARG A 195 34.74 -18.80 0.98
C ARG A 195 33.59 -17.81 1.11
N ILE A 196 32.85 -17.63 0.01
CA ILE A 196 31.60 -16.86 0.00
C ILE A 196 30.51 -17.80 -0.46
N SER A 197 29.57 -18.10 0.44
CA SER A 197 28.36 -18.88 0.13
C SER A 197 27.32 -18.03 -0.59
N LYS A 198 26.42 -18.65 -1.32
CA LYS A 198 25.32 -17.93 -1.97
C LYS A 198 24.27 -17.47 -0.98
N GLU A 199 24.13 -18.13 0.14
CA GLU A 199 23.11 -17.91 1.17
C GLU A 199 23.53 -16.84 2.18
N GLU A 200 24.83 -16.74 2.50
CA GLU A 200 25.36 -15.89 3.58
C GLU A 200 26.39 -14.86 3.08
N ARG A 201 26.23 -14.35 1.86
CA ARG A 201 27.21 -13.46 1.21
C ARG A 201 27.65 -12.27 2.06
N SER A 202 26.72 -11.59 2.70
CA SER A 202 27.03 -10.40 3.54
C SER A 202 27.77 -10.75 4.82
N SER A 203 27.47 -11.89 5.44
CA SER A 203 28.16 -12.41 6.62
C SER A 203 29.60 -12.80 6.29
N ASP A 204 29.79 -13.56 5.22
CA ASP A 204 31.10 -14.00 4.75
C ASP A 204 31.99 -12.82 4.35
N LEU A 205 31.44 -11.84 3.63
CA LEU A 205 32.15 -10.61 3.28
C LEU A 205 32.53 -9.79 4.50
N ARG A 206 31.66 -9.72 5.51
CA ARG A 206 31.95 -9.01 6.77
C ARG A 206 33.13 -9.66 7.47
N SER A 207 33.14 -10.97 7.56
CA SER A 207 34.25 -11.74 8.17
C SER A 207 35.59 -11.46 7.48
N ILE A 208 35.61 -11.40 6.13
CA ILE A 208 36.77 -11.07 5.34
C ILE A 208 37.23 -9.61 5.60
N VAL A 209 36.29 -8.67 5.63
CA VAL A 209 36.56 -7.25 5.85
C VAL A 209 37.14 -7.05 7.25
N ASP A 210 36.57 -7.68 8.26
CA ASP A 210 37.02 -7.56 9.65
C ASP A 210 38.41 -8.18 9.82
N TYR A 211 38.70 -9.34 9.22
CA TYR A 211 40.04 -9.91 9.15
C TYR A 211 41.07 -8.93 8.52
N LEU A 212 40.73 -8.32 7.38
CA LEU A 212 41.60 -7.38 6.69
C LEU A 212 41.86 -6.09 7.51
N LYS A 213 40.85 -5.59 8.22
CA LYS A 213 40.97 -4.46 9.14
C LYS A 213 41.95 -4.79 10.26
N ASP A 214 41.77 -5.92 10.91
CA ASP A 214 42.62 -6.40 12.00
C ASP A 214 44.05 -6.62 11.52
N TYR A 215 44.20 -7.25 10.36
CA TYR A 215 45.53 -7.43 9.73
C TYR A 215 46.22 -6.09 9.46
N CYS A 216 45.54 -5.12 8.90
CA CYS A 216 46.08 -3.80 8.62
C CYS A 216 46.50 -3.07 9.92
N LEU A 217 45.70 -3.21 10.98
CA LEU A 217 45.98 -2.61 12.29
C LEU A 217 47.23 -3.25 12.93
N THR A 218 47.27 -4.58 12.96
CA THR A 218 48.37 -5.34 13.59
C THR A 218 49.72 -5.11 12.89
N HIS A 219 49.71 -4.95 11.55
CA HIS A 219 50.93 -4.75 10.77
C HIS A 219 51.25 -3.27 10.50
N GLY A 220 50.55 -2.34 11.14
CA GLY A 220 50.81 -0.90 11.04
C GLY A 220 50.67 -0.36 9.61
N VAL A 221 49.74 -0.86 8.80
CA VAL A 221 49.55 -0.42 7.42
C VAL A 221 49.10 1.02 7.37
N ILE A 222 49.90 1.89 6.76
CA ILE A 222 49.58 3.31 6.61
C ILE A 222 48.66 3.46 5.41
N PHE A 223 47.45 3.98 5.63
CA PHE A 223 46.46 4.27 4.60
C PHE A 223 46.79 5.59 3.89
N VAL A 224 46.85 5.55 2.58
CA VAL A 224 47.08 6.73 1.75
C VAL A 224 45.84 7.06 0.91
N HIS A 225 45.49 8.34 0.87
CA HIS A 225 44.36 8.88 0.17
C HIS A 225 44.78 9.96 -0.82
N GLY A 226 44.03 10.18 -1.89
CA GLY A 226 44.25 11.21 -2.90
C GLY A 226 44.90 10.71 -4.19
N ARG A 227 44.90 11.58 -5.19
CA ARG A 227 45.46 11.29 -6.55
C ARG A 227 46.98 11.21 -6.49
N GLY A 228 47.59 10.28 -7.23
CA GLY A 228 49.04 10.13 -7.37
C GLY A 228 49.75 9.35 -6.24
N LYS A 229 49.06 8.99 -5.16
CA LYS A 229 49.63 8.17 -4.07
C LYS A 229 49.39 6.68 -4.34
N ARG A 230 50.45 5.87 -4.25
CA ARG A 230 50.40 4.42 -4.44
C ARG A 230 49.92 3.75 -3.15
N LYS A 231 48.71 3.14 -3.24
CA LYS A 231 48.15 2.35 -2.13
C LYS A 231 48.86 1.02 -1.98
N SER A 232 49.01 0.58 -0.73
CA SER A 232 49.52 -0.77 -0.42
C SER A 232 48.57 -1.84 -0.97
N VAL A 233 49.06 -3.07 -1.11
CA VAL A 233 48.24 -4.22 -1.53
C VAL A 233 47.13 -4.45 -0.51
N HIS A 234 47.44 -4.40 0.78
CA HIS A 234 46.48 -4.61 1.87
C HIS A 234 45.36 -3.57 1.87
N GLN A 235 45.68 -2.29 1.67
CA GLN A 235 44.66 -1.23 1.54
C GLN A 235 43.74 -1.48 0.32
N ARG A 236 44.31 -1.93 -0.81
CA ARG A 236 43.49 -2.22 -2.00
C ARG A 236 42.52 -3.37 -1.77
N TYR A 237 42.95 -4.46 -1.12
CA TYR A 237 42.05 -5.56 -0.76
C TYR A 237 40.97 -5.11 0.21
N LEU A 238 41.32 -4.41 1.29
CA LEU A 238 40.33 -3.92 2.24
C LEU A 238 39.29 -3.02 1.57
N GLU A 239 39.71 -2.05 0.75
CA GLU A 239 38.76 -1.18 0.01
C GLU A 239 37.94 -1.94 -1.01
N LEU A 240 38.46 -3.00 -1.64
CA LEU A 240 37.73 -3.84 -2.58
C LEU A 240 36.64 -4.63 -1.86
N PHE A 241 36.98 -5.35 -0.79
CA PHE A 241 36.03 -6.17 -0.05
C PHE A 241 35.02 -5.31 0.73
N GLN A 242 35.41 -4.12 1.22
CA GLN A 242 34.46 -3.17 1.79
C GLN A 242 33.44 -2.73 0.75
N ARG A 243 33.84 -2.43 -0.49
CA ARG A 243 32.90 -2.10 -1.58
C ARG A 243 31.98 -3.26 -1.94
N PHE A 244 32.48 -4.50 -1.90
CA PHE A 244 31.64 -5.68 -2.11
C PHE A 244 30.62 -5.81 -0.99
N LEU A 245 31.03 -5.64 0.29
CA LEU A 245 30.13 -5.68 1.43
C LEU A 245 29.06 -4.59 1.37
N ASP A 246 29.45 -3.34 1.14
CA ASP A 246 28.51 -2.21 1.03
C ASP A 246 27.48 -2.45 -0.09
N ARG A 247 27.93 -3.01 -1.20
CA ARG A 247 27.06 -3.32 -2.33
C ARG A 247 26.16 -4.52 -2.06
N GLN A 248 26.67 -5.55 -1.38
CA GLN A 248 25.84 -6.71 -1.01
C GLN A 248 24.75 -6.30 0.00
N LEU A 249 25.09 -5.52 1.01
CA LEU A 249 24.10 -4.98 1.96
C LEU A 249 23.00 -4.17 1.24
N LEU A 250 23.37 -3.44 0.18
CA LEU A 250 22.37 -2.75 -0.64
C LEU A 250 21.46 -3.75 -1.41
N TYR A 251 22.02 -4.85 -1.93
CA TYR A 251 21.21 -5.90 -2.58
C TYR A 251 20.31 -6.61 -1.59
N ASP A 252 20.80 -6.93 -0.39
CA ASP A 252 20.00 -7.53 0.69
C ASP A 252 18.83 -6.61 1.08
N LEU A 253 19.08 -5.31 1.17
CA LEU A 253 18.03 -4.31 1.40
C LEU A 253 17.02 -4.27 0.24
N HIS A 254 17.47 -4.39 -1.02
CA HIS A 254 16.57 -4.47 -2.17
C HIS A 254 15.71 -5.73 -2.10
N HIS A 255 16.27 -6.90 -1.79
CA HIS A 255 15.54 -8.16 -1.63
C HIS A 255 14.51 -8.08 -0.51
N PHE A 256 14.87 -7.51 0.63
CA PHE A 256 13.93 -7.26 1.73
C PHE A 256 12.74 -6.38 1.28
N ARG A 257 13.02 -5.27 0.58
CA ARG A 257 11.98 -4.36 0.08
C ARG A 257 11.09 -4.96 -1.01
N PHE A 258 11.63 -5.83 -1.84
CA PHE A 258 10.82 -6.52 -2.85
C PHE A 258 9.76 -7.42 -2.22
N GLY A 259 10.11 -8.16 -1.18
CA GLY A 259 9.25 -9.24 -0.71
C GLY A 259 8.84 -10.15 -1.87
N THR A 260 7.54 -10.25 -2.11
CA THR A 260 6.97 -11.02 -3.24
C THR A 260 6.91 -10.23 -4.56
N ARG A 261 7.11 -8.91 -4.54
CA ARG A 261 6.99 -8.00 -5.68
C ARG A 261 8.16 -8.11 -6.66
N ASN A 262 7.92 -7.73 -7.90
CA ASN A 262 8.94 -7.66 -8.96
C ASN A 262 9.63 -6.28 -9.07
N SER A 263 9.06 -5.25 -8.45
CA SER A 263 9.57 -3.88 -8.52
C SER A 263 9.09 -3.05 -7.33
N TYR A 264 9.79 -1.94 -7.08
CA TYR A 264 9.32 -0.88 -6.18
C TYR A 264 9.90 0.47 -6.61
N SER A 265 9.35 1.58 -6.12
CA SER A 265 9.87 2.93 -6.33
C SER A 265 10.88 3.32 -5.24
N LYS A 266 11.97 4.02 -5.59
CA LYS A 266 12.94 4.51 -4.60
C LYS A 266 12.38 5.61 -3.71
N THR A 267 11.43 6.39 -4.22
CA THR A 267 10.81 7.52 -3.52
C THR A 267 9.60 7.12 -2.70
N ASP A 268 9.02 5.95 -3.00
CA ASP A 268 7.95 5.33 -2.25
C ASP A 268 8.15 3.81 -2.31
N VAL A 269 8.77 3.26 -1.27
CA VAL A 269 9.21 1.85 -1.25
C VAL A 269 8.04 0.86 -1.22
N ASP A 270 6.86 1.30 -0.84
CA ASP A 270 5.66 0.46 -0.77
C ASP A 270 4.90 0.42 -2.09
N ALA A 271 5.09 1.43 -2.95
CA ALA A 271 4.47 1.46 -4.26
C ALA A 271 5.12 0.47 -5.24
N THR A 272 4.27 -0.28 -5.94
CA THR A 272 4.68 -1.23 -6.99
C THR A 272 4.41 -0.63 -8.37
N PHE A 273 5.30 -0.89 -9.34
CA PHE A 273 5.08 -0.44 -10.71
C PHE A 273 4.02 -1.31 -11.40
N MET A 274 2.94 -0.68 -11.82
CA MET A 274 1.78 -1.32 -12.46
C MET A 274 1.19 -0.46 -13.58
N HIS A 275 0.38 -1.07 -14.44
CA HIS A 275 -0.42 -0.34 -15.42
C HIS A 275 -1.63 0.28 -14.72
N MET A 276 -1.85 1.57 -14.92
CA MET A 276 -3.05 2.25 -14.43
C MET A 276 -4.26 1.93 -15.33
N LYS A 277 -5.47 1.91 -14.76
CA LYS A 277 -6.71 1.77 -15.54
C LYS A 277 -6.85 2.94 -16.55
N ASP A 278 -6.57 4.16 -16.09
CA ASP A 278 -6.63 5.37 -16.91
C ASP A 278 -5.26 5.71 -17.50
N ASP A 279 -4.90 5.02 -18.58
CA ASP A 279 -3.74 5.41 -19.40
C ASP A 279 -4.18 6.36 -20.51
N HIS A 280 -4.31 7.64 -20.19
CA HIS A 280 -4.71 8.69 -21.14
C HIS A 280 -3.79 8.78 -22.35
N MET A 281 -2.53 8.42 -22.19
CA MET A 281 -1.54 8.45 -23.26
C MET A 281 -1.52 7.17 -24.11
N ARG A 282 -2.21 6.12 -23.68
CA ARG A 282 -2.27 4.79 -24.31
C ARG A 282 -0.90 4.22 -24.68
N ASN A 283 0.12 4.53 -23.87
CA ASN A 283 1.50 4.13 -24.10
C ASN A 283 1.93 2.94 -23.21
N ALA A 284 1.00 2.34 -22.49
CA ALA A 284 1.24 1.24 -21.56
C ALA A 284 2.34 1.52 -20.52
N GLN A 285 2.52 2.79 -20.14
CA GLN A 285 3.54 3.18 -19.18
C GLN A 285 3.22 2.62 -17.80
N LEU A 286 4.23 1.98 -17.21
CA LEU A 286 4.17 1.55 -15.81
C LEU A 286 4.36 2.78 -14.90
N LYS A 287 3.48 2.91 -13.90
CA LYS A 287 3.58 3.93 -12.87
C LYS A 287 3.63 3.30 -11.49
N PRO A 288 4.33 3.92 -10.51
CA PRO A 288 4.26 3.45 -9.13
C PRO A 288 2.85 3.65 -8.61
N GLY A 289 2.29 2.65 -7.95
CA GLY A 289 0.92 2.70 -7.47
C GLY A 289 0.57 1.58 -6.52
N TYR A 290 -0.66 1.64 -6.09
CA TYR A 290 -1.31 0.71 -5.17
C TYR A 290 -2.54 0.12 -5.83
N ASN A 291 -2.83 -1.13 -5.53
CA ASN A 291 -4.05 -1.80 -5.94
C ASN A 291 -5.03 -1.79 -4.75
N VAL A 292 -6.08 -0.99 -4.85
CA VAL A 292 -7.08 -0.84 -3.80
C VAL A 292 -8.25 -1.74 -4.14
N GLN A 293 -8.60 -2.63 -3.23
CA GLN A 293 -9.78 -3.49 -3.33
C GLN A 293 -10.90 -2.92 -2.49
N ILE A 294 -12.12 -2.94 -3.03
CA ILE A 294 -13.32 -2.41 -2.39
C ILE A 294 -14.41 -3.48 -2.45
N GLY A 295 -15.04 -3.73 -1.31
CA GLY A 295 -16.24 -4.56 -1.20
C GLY A 295 -17.45 -3.66 -0.98
N VAL A 296 -18.52 -3.90 -1.73
CA VAL A 296 -19.76 -3.10 -1.70
C VAL A 296 -20.96 -4.02 -1.44
N ASP A 297 -21.84 -3.61 -0.53
CA ASP A 297 -23.15 -4.21 -0.29
C ASP A 297 -24.18 -3.09 -0.20
N SER A 298 -25.33 -3.21 -0.87
CA SER A 298 -26.43 -2.26 -0.82
C SER A 298 -26.01 -0.79 -1.03
N GLU A 299 -25.07 -0.55 -1.97
CA GLU A 299 -24.49 0.76 -2.31
C GLU A 299 -23.49 1.32 -1.26
N TYR A 300 -23.27 0.63 -0.15
CA TYR A 300 -22.26 1.01 0.87
C TYR A 300 -20.95 0.28 0.67
N ILE A 301 -19.84 1.00 0.90
CA ILE A 301 -18.52 0.37 0.99
C ILE A 301 -18.43 -0.33 2.35
N VAL A 302 -18.39 -1.65 2.34
CA VAL A 302 -18.34 -2.49 3.54
C VAL A 302 -16.93 -3.01 3.85
N ALA A 303 -16.04 -2.97 2.86
CA ALA A 303 -14.64 -3.33 3.03
C ALA A 303 -13.74 -2.55 2.08
N ALA A 304 -12.54 -2.24 2.52
CA ALA A 304 -11.48 -1.66 1.69
C ALA A 304 -10.13 -2.18 2.18
N ASP A 305 -9.23 -2.51 1.24
CA ASP A 305 -7.86 -2.90 1.56
C ASP A 305 -6.90 -2.48 0.44
N ILE A 306 -5.61 -2.35 0.77
CA ILE A 306 -4.58 -1.84 -0.12
C ILE A 306 -3.53 -2.94 -0.35
N PHE A 307 -3.39 -3.35 -1.61
CA PHE A 307 -2.44 -4.38 -2.02
C PHE A 307 -1.27 -3.78 -2.82
N GLN A 308 -0.11 -4.37 -2.61
CA GLN A 308 1.08 -4.11 -3.41
C GLN A 308 1.11 -4.97 -4.69
N ASP A 309 0.20 -5.94 -4.81
CA ASP A 309 0.07 -6.80 -5.96
C ASP A 309 -0.62 -6.06 -7.11
N ARG A 310 -0.02 -6.12 -8.29
CA ARG A 310 -0.53 -5.45 -9.47
C ARG A 310 -1.69 -6.19 -10.16
N ASP A 311 -1.86 -7.47 -9.88
CA ASP A 311 -2.83 -8.36 -10.51
C ASP A 311 -3.90 -8.76 -9.49
N ASP A 312 -5.17 -8.57 -9.84
CA ASP A 312 -6.31 -8.77 -8.94
C ASP A 312 -6.52 -10.24 -8.55
N VAL A 313 -6.04 -11.16 -9.39
CA VAL A 313 -6.10 -12.61 -9.15
C VAL A 313 -5.48 -13.04 -7.80
N TRP A 314 -4.51 -12.27 -7.30
CA TRP A 314 -3.84 -12.57 -6.03
C TRP A 314 -4.46 -11.87 -4.82
N THR A 315 -5.38 -10.96 -5.04
CA THR A 315 -5.94 -10.11 -3.97
C THR A 315 -7.25 -10.63 -3.40
N LEU A 316 -8.03 -11.40 -4.18
CA LEU A 316 -9.39 -11.81 -3.77
C LEU A 316 -9.40 -12.60 -2.46
N VAL A 317 -8.64 -13.69 -2.38
CA VAL A 317 -8.65 -14.55 -1.19
C VAL A 317 -8.11 -13.83 0.05
N PRO A 318 -6.97 -13.09 -0.01
CA PRO A 318 -6.54 -12.26 1.10
C PRO A 318 -7.57 -11.20 1.51
N PHE A 319 -8.22 -10.54 0.54
CA PHE A 319 -9.24 -9.53 0.80
C PHE A 319 -10.48 -10.11 1.49
N LEU A 320 -10.98 -11.25 1.05
CA LEU A 320 -12.10 -11.93 1.70
C LEU A 320 -11.77 -12.33 3.14
N LYS A 321 -10.57 -12.84 3.40
CA LYS A 321 -10.10 -13.15 4.76
C LYS A 321 -10.00 -11.92 5.65
N HIS A 322 -9.50 -10.81 5.07
CA HIS A 322 -9.42 -9.53 5.76
C HIS A 322 -10.83 -9.01 6.12
N MET A 323 -11.73 -9.01 5.15
CA MET A 323 -13.12 -8.60 5.35
C MET A 323 -13.81 -9.43 6.42
N GLU A 324 -13.70 -10.76 6.38
CA GLU A 324 -14.28 -11.65 7.37
C GLU A 324 -13.76 -11.39 8.79
N LYS A 325 -12.47 -11.13 8.93
CA LYS A 325 -11.85 -10.83 10.23
C LYS A 325 -12.48 -9.61 10.91
N TYR A 326 -12.82 -8.58 10.13
CA TYR A 326 -13.34 -7.33 10.66
C TYR A 326 -14.87 -7.28 10.76
N LEU A 327 -15.58 -7.91 9.82
CA LEU A 327 -17.04 -7.93 9.82
C LEU A 327 -17.62 -8.96 10.79
N GLY A 328 -16.88 -10.02 11.12
CA GLY A 328 -17.35 -11.11 11.97
C GLY A 328 -18.42 -12.00 11.34
N PHE A 329 -18.75 -11.78 10.06
CA PHE A 329 -19.66 -12.61 9.27
C PHE A 329 -19.15 -12.81 7.84
N ARG A 330 -19.76 -13.73 7.10
CA ARG A 330 -19.49 -13.99 5.70
C ARG A 330 -20.72 -13.73 4.86
N TYR A 331 -20.50 -13.19 3.68
CA TYR A 331 -21.54 -13.08 2.66
C TYR A 331 -21.88 -14.44 2.05
N LEU A 332 -23.14 -14.65 1.66
CA LEU A 332 -23.58 -15.90 1.01
C LEU A 332 -23.00 -16.04 -0.41
N SER A 333 -22.75 -14.92 -1.06
CA SER A 333 -22.20 -14.91 -2.42
C SER A 333 -21.20 -13.76 -2.63
N VAL A 334 -20.29 -13.99 -3.56
CA VAL A 334 -19.26 -13.04 -3.97
C VAL A 334 -19.34 -12.80 -5.47
N THR A 335 -19.51 -11.55 -5.85
CA THR A 335 -19.52 -11.11 -7.25
C THR A 335 -18.26 -10.32 -7.56
N ALA A 336 -17.50 -10.73 -8.58
CA ALA A 336 -16.28 -10.05 -9.00
C ALA A 336 -16.08 -10.13 -10.51
N ASP A 337 -15.19 -9.27 -11.05
CA ASP A 337 -14.88 -9.27 -12.47
C ASP A 337 -13.94 -10.41 -12.89
N SER A 338 -13.64 -10.49 -14.18
CA SER A 338 -12.77 -11.55 -14.74
C SER A 338 -11.29 -11.46 -14.29
N GLY A 339 -10.87 -10.34 -13.73
CA GLY A 339 -9.52 -10.17 -13.20
C GLY A 339 -9.22 -11.03 -11.98
N TYR A 340 -10.27 -11.46 -11.28
CA TYR A 340 -10.18 -12.26 -10.06
C TYR A 340 -10.25 -13.77 -10.29
N GLU A 341 -10.57 -14.20 -11.53
CA GLU A 341 -10.74 -15.61 -11.84
C GLU A 341 -9.46 -16.41 -11.58
N SER A 342 -9.53 -17.35 -10.65
CA SER A 342 -8.48 -18.32 -10.37
C SER A 342 -9.06 -19.59 -9.74
N GLU A 343 -8.35 -20.70 -9.92
CA GLU A 343 -8.68 -21.97 -9.26
C GLU A 343 -8.66 -21.83 -7.73
N GLU A 344 -7.66 -21.10 -7.21
CA GLU A 344 -7.54 -20.77 -5.78
C GLU A 344 -8.78 -20.03 -5.26
N ALA A 345 -9.31 -19.06 -6.02
CA ALA A 345 -10.49 -18.29 -5.64
C ALA A 345 -11.73 -19.18 -5.57
N TYR A 346 -11.95 -20.00 -6.59
CA TYR A 346 -13.10 -20.93 -6.63
C TYR A 346 -13.02 -21.99 -5.53
N ASP A 347 -11.85 -22.58 -5.30
CA ASP A 347 -11.66 -23.58 -4.24
C ASP A 347 -11.87 -22.97 -2.85
N TYR A 348 -11.35 -21.72 -2.64
CA TYR A 348 -11.59 -21.01 -1.40
C TYR A 348 -13.08 -20.75 -1.15
N LEU A 349 -13.78 -20.17 -2.13
CA LEU A 349 -15.21 -19.86 -2.01
C LEU A 349 -16.03 -21.12 -1.78
N LYS A 350 -15.73 -22.21 -2.50
CA LYS A 350 -16.37 -23.52 -2.32
C LYS A 350 -16.16 -24.07 -0.90
N LYS A 351 -14.94 -23.99 -0.35
CA LYS A 351 -14.63 -24.42 1.02
C LYS A 351 -15.32 -23.58 2.08
N GLN A 352 -15.63 -22.31 1.76
CA GLN A 352 -16.35 -21.40 2.65
C GLN A 352 -17.87 -21.44 2.44
N GLU A 353 -18.37 -22.33 1.56
CA GLU A 353 -19.79 -22.48 1.20
C GLU A 353 -20.40 -21.18 0.64
N GLN A 354 -19.58 -20.38 -0.06
CA GLN A 354 -19.98 -19.13 -0.70
C GLN A 354 -20.21 -19.34 -2.19
N ALA A 355 -21.32 -18.81 -2.73
CA ALA A 355 -21.57 -18.84 -4.17
C ALA A 355 -20.64 -17.86 -4.90
N ALA A 356 -19.95 -18.35 -5.93
CA ALA A 356 -19.02 -17.54 -6.73
C ALA A 356 -19.68 -17.04 -8.02
N TYR A 357 -19.82 -15.73 -8.15
CA TYR A 357 -20.26 -15.06 -9.37
C TYR A 357 -19.10 -14.28 -9.99
N ILE A 358 -18.05 -15.01 -10.39
CA ILE A 358 -16.86 -14.42 -11.01
C ILE A 358 -16.96 -14.61 -12.52
N LYS A 359 -16.84 -13.50 -13.27
CA LYS A 359 -16.90 -13.54 -14.74
C LYS A 359 -15.70 -14.31 -15.30
N PRO A 360 -15.89 -15.39 -16.11
CA PRO A 360 -14.77 -16.10 -16.70
C PRO A 360 -13.94 -15.21 -17.64
N GLN A 361 -12.61 -15.30 -17.58
CA GLN A 361 -11.67 -14.54 -18.44
C GLN A 361 -11.89 -14.82 -19.93
N THR A 362 -12.38 -16.00 -20.23
CA THR A 362 -12.67 -16.44 -21.60
C THR A 362 -14.06 -16.04 -22.09
N TYR A 363 -14.93 -15.52 -21.21
CA TYR A 363 -16.34 -15.24 -21.53
C TYR A 363 -16.53 -14.39 -22.79
N GLU A 364 -15.82 -13.28 -22.95
CA GLU A 364 -15.89 -12.43 -24.15
C GLU A 364 -15.20 -13.07 -25.36
N LYS A 365 -14.25 -13.97 -25.15
CA LYS A 365 -13.57 -14.72 -26.20
C LYS A 365 -14.47 -15.78 -26.80
N TRP A 366 -15.24 -16.48 -25.96
CA TRP A 366 -16.20 -17.51 -26.40
C TRP A 366 -17.28 -16.98 -27.36
N LYS A 367 -17.63 -15.71 -27.28
CA LYS A 367 -18.58 -15.07 -28.18
C LYS A 367 -18.00 -14.86 -29.59
N LYS A 368 -16.68 -14.75 -29.72
CA LYS A 368 -16.03 -14.43 -30.98
C LYS A 368 -15.98 -15.65 -31.92
N ARG A 369 -16.34 -15.43 -33.19
CA ARG A 369 -16.27 -16.48 -34.23
C ARG A 369 -14.84 -17.03 -34.39
N SER A 370 -13.81 -16.17 -34.28
CA SER A 370 -12.41 -16.57 -34.34
C SER A 370 -12.01 -17.56 -33.25
N PHE A 371 -12.53 -17.38 -32.03
CA PHE A 371 -12.27 -18.33 -30.94
C PHE A 371 -12.98 -19.67 -31.17
N LYS A 372 -14.25 -19.64 -31.60
CA LYS A 372 -15.03 -20.85 -31.88
C LYS A 372 -14.45 -21.69 -33.01
N GLN A 373 -13.72 -21.05 -33.91
CA GLN A 373 -13.05 -21.71 -35.06
C GLN A 373 -11.60 -22.08 -34.77
N ASP A 374 -11.04 -21.69 -33.63
CA ASP A 374 -9.65 -21.97 -33.27
C ASP A 374 -9.51 -23.45 -32.83
N ILE A 375 -8.97 -24.26 -33.72
CA ILE A 375 -8.77 -25.70 -33.51
C ILE A 375 -7.72 -26.02 -32.44
N SER A 376 -6.92 -25.06 -32.03
CA SER A 376 -5.90 -25.23 -30.99
C SER A 376 -6.48 -25.13 -29.56
N LYS A 377 -7.70 -24.66 -29.43
CA LYS A 377 -8.35 -24.48 -28.13
C LYS A 377 -8.98 -25.78 -27.65
N ARG A 378 -8.66 -26.16 -26.41
CA ARG A 378 -9.21 -27.35 -25.76
C ARG A 378 -10.76 -27.32 -25.73
N GLU A 379 -11.34 -26.16 -25.50
CA GLU A 379 -12.77 -25.94 -25.44
C GLU A 379 -13.52 -26.24 -26.74
N ASN A 380 -12.80 -26.30 -27.85
CA ASN A 380 -13.34 -26.64 -29.19
C ASN A 380 -13.04 -28.11 -29.59
N MET A 381 -12.43 -28.90 -28.69
CA MET A 381 -12.16 -30.32 -28.90
C MET A 381 -13.27 -31.17 -28.34
N GLY A 382 -13.52 -32.34 -28.91
CA GLY A 382 -14.43 -33.32 -28.33
C GLY A 382 -13.83 -33.89 -27.04
N TYR A 383 -14.60 -33.88 -25.95
CA TYR A 383 -14.18 -34.45 -24.67
C TYR A 383 -14.94 -35.76 -24.40
N ASP A 384 -14.20 -36.80 -24.06
CA ASP A 384 -14.75 -38.09 -23.60
C ASP A 384 -14.55 -38.19 -22.07
N GLU A 385 -15.66 -38.12 -21.36
CA GLU A 385 -15.68 -38.13 -19.89
C GLU A 385 -15.29 -39.51 -19.32
N ALA A 386 -15.63 -40.61 -20.02
CA ALA A 386 -15.32 -41.95 -19.56
C ALA A 386 -13.81 -42.26 -19.62
N GLY A 387 -13.15 -41.73 -20.64
CA GLY A 387 -11.70 -41.93 -20.83
C GLY A 387 -10.84 -40.76 -20.34
N ASP A 388 -11.43 -39.65 -19.87
CA ASP A 388 -10.74 -38.37 -19.57
C ASP A 388 -9.79 -37.97 -20.69
N THR A 389 -10.30 -37.98 -21.94
CA THR A 389 -9.50 -37.70 -23.11
C THR A 389 -10.15 -36.64 -23.99
N TYR A 390 -9.32 -35.88 -24.72
CA TYR A 390 -9.76 -34.93 -25.72
C TYR A 390 -9.46 -35.48 -27.12
N THR A 391 -10.40 -35.32 -28.04
CA THR A 391 -10.19 -35.63 -29.46
C THR A 391 -9.96 -34.32 -30.22
N CYS A 392 -8.76 -34.13 -30.78
CA CYS A 392 -8.43 -32.95 -31.56
C CYS A 392 -9.11 -33.01 -32.97
N HIS A 393 -9.12 -31.88 -33.70
CA HIS A 393 -9.71 -31.79 -35.04
C HIS A 393 -9.04 -32.73 -36.10
N ALA A 394 -7.86 -33.23 -35.83
CA ALA A 394 -7.19 -34.23 -36.67
C ALA A 394 -7.52 -35.68 -36.28
N GLY A 395 -8.51 -35.88 -35.41
CA GLY A 395 -8.93 -37.19 -34.93
C GLY A 395 -7.96 -37.91 -33.98
N LYS A 396 -6.99 -37.15 -33.41
CA LYS A 396 -6.01 -37.72 -32.48
C LYS A 396 -6.54 -37.57 -31.04
N THR A 397 -6.46 -38.65 -30.27
CA THR A 397 -6.79 -38.66 -28.85
C THR A 397 -5.63 -38.08 -28.04
N LEU A 398 -5.95 -37.14 -27.17
CA LEU A 398 -5.05 -36.49 -26.23
C LEU A 398 -5.40 -36.95 -24.82
N SER A 399 -4.44 -37.56 -24.13
CA SER A 399 -4.57 -37.95 -22.72
C SER A 399 -3.55 -37.22 -21.85
N ALA A 400 -3.87 -37.06 -20.56
CA ALA A 400 -2.93 -36.48 -19.62
C ALA A 400 -1.70 -37.35 -19.47
N LEU A 401 -0.49 -36.80 -19.70
CA LEU A 401 0.77 -37.51 -19.52
C LEU A 401 1.23 -37.50 -18.06
N TYR A 402 1.04 -36.39 -17.37
CA TYR A 402 1.38 -36.25 -15.95
C TYR A 402 0.65 -35.05 -15.35
N VAL A 403 0.51 -35.05 -14.04
CA VAL A 403 0.02 -33.92 -13.26
C VAL A 403 1.20 -33.23 -12.61
N LYS A 404 1.39 -31.97 -12.91
CA LYS A 404 2.42 -31.13 -12.29
C LYS A 404 1.80 -30.34 -11.14
N LYS A 405 2.26 -30.58 -9.92
CA LYS A 405 1.94 -29.71 -8.79
C LYS A 405 2.67 -28.37 -8.93
N GLN A 406 1.96 -27.29 -8.82
CA GLN A 406 2.51 -25.95 -8.88
C GLN A 406 1.89 -25.11 -7.75
N LYS A 407 2.74 -24.46 -6.96
CA LYS A 407 2.26 -23.54 -5.94
C LYS A 407 1.95 -22.17 -6.52
N SER A 408 0.78 -21.63 -6.15
CA SER A 408 0.45 -20.23 -6.40
C SER A 408 1.32 -19.31 -5.55
N LYS A 409 1.28 -18.00 -5.82
CA LYS A 409 1.96 -16.98 -5.03
C LYS A 409 1.50 -16.98 -3.55
N ASN A 410 0.24 -17.30 -3.30
CA ASN A 410 -0.36 -17.38 -1.97
C ASN A 410 -0.14 -18.75 -1.29
N GLY A 411 0.58 -19.69 -1.94
CA GLY A 411 0.89 -21.02 -1.41
C GLY A 411 -0.17 -22.08 -1.68
N TYR A 412 -1.20 -21.80 -2.50
CA TYR A 412 -2.18 -22.78 -2.97
C TYR A 412 -1.52 -23.79 -3.93
N GLU A 413 -1.81 -25.10 -3.75
CA GLU A 413 -1.30 -26.23 -4.56
C GLU A 413 -2.41 -26.85 -5.40
#